data_6cc1d0c51a1433fff1e815ded0cad97c
#
_entry.id   6cc1d0c51a1433fff1e815ded0cad97c
#
_cell.length_a   1.000
_cell.length_b   1.000
_cell.length_c   1.000
_cell.angle_alpha   90.00
_cell.angle_beta   90.00
_cell.angle_gamma   90.00
#
_symmetry.space_group_name_H-M   'P 1'
#
loop_
_entity.id
_entity.type
_entity.pdbx_description
1 polymer ?
#
loop_
_entity_poly.entity_id
_entity_poly.type
_entity_poly.pdbx_seq_one_letter_code
_entity_poly.pdbx_strand_id
1 'polypeptide(L)'
;MSHPATNQPKGQVALDSIEQYIFELSLYLLTAARGCVGEPQIYGPLRLVEGVSRLASLYSKTDELKPDEFLLKAKKEIDENENLVMSSEEEFIALMDRLIAEFTSELERRYAAAGYSTAIE
;
A
#
# COMPACT_ATOMS: atom_id res chain seq x y z
N MET A 1 -21.55 15.27 0.69
CA MET A 1 -21.98 15.69 -0.21
C MET A 1 -21.39 15.48 -1.36
N SER A 2 -21.74 15.19 -2.12
CA SER A 2 -21.22 14.98 -3.21
C SER A 2 -21.03 16.06 -3.94
N HIS A 3 -19.95 16.34 -4.41
CA HIS A 3 -19.92 17.24 -5.32
C HIS A 3 -20.36 16.78 -6.55
N PRO A 4 -20.97 17.57 -7.19
CA PRO A 4 -21.64 17.17 -8.33
C PRO A 4 -20.66 16.92 -9.40
N ALA A 5 -20.48 15.71 -9.67
CA ALA A 5 -19.63 15.36 -10.76
C ALA A 5 -20.10 15.97 -12.04
N THR A 6 -21.36 16.22 -12.13
CA THR A 6 -21.90 16.83 -13.34
C THR A 6 -21.38 18.24 -13.57
N ASN A 7 -20.82 18.85 -12.54
CA ASN A 7 -20.31 20.21 -12.71
C ASN A 7 -18.86 20.23 -13.09
N GLN A 8 -18.21 19.07 -13.22
CA GLN A 8 -16.82 19.06 -13.58
C GLN A 8 -16.67 19.05 -15.08
N PRO A 9 -15.69 19.78 -15.59
CA PRO A 9 -15.43 19.73 -17.03
C PRO A 9 -15.07 18.33 -17.45
N LYS A 10 -15.36 18.04 -18.69
CA LYS A 10 -15.05 16.76 -19.22
C LYS A 10 -13.57 16.53 -19.13
N GLY A 11 -13.16 15.36 -18.68
CA GLY A 11 -11.77 15.04 -18.56
C GLY A 11 -11.14 15.33 -17.22
N GLN A 12 -11.86 16.03 -16.35
CA GLN A 12 -11.33 16.28 -15.03
C GLN A 12 -11.59 15.09 -14.12
N VAL A 13 -10.65 14.85 -13.21
CA VAL A 13 -10.77 13.77 -12.25
C VAL A 13 -11.11 14.39 -10.89
N ALA A 14 -12.07 13.79 -10.20
CA ALA A 14 -12.43 14.28 -8.88
C ALA A 14 -11.26 14.06 -7.92
N LEU A 15 -11.03 15.04 -7.04
CA LEU A 15 -9.89 14.98 -6.15
C LEU A 15 -9.96 13.83 -5.16
N ASP A 16 -11.17 13.31 -4.89
CA ASP A 16 -11.33 12.21 -3.97
C ASP A 16 -11.65 10.91 -4.69
N SER A 17 -11.37 10.83 -5.99
CA SER A 17 -11.66 9.63 -6.75
C SER A 17 -10.51 8.63 -6.64
N ILE A 18 -10.80 7.38 -6.97
CA ILE A 18 -9.78 6.36 -7.04
C ILE A 18 -8.71 6.75 -8.05
N GLU A 19 -9.14 7.27 -9.20
CA GLU A 19 -8.19 7.65 -10.23
C GLU A 19 -7.23 8.71 -9.74
N GLN A 20 -7.74 9.69 -9.00
CA GLN A 20 -6.89 10.73 -8.46
C GLN A 20 -5.90 10.15 -7.47
N TYR A 21 -6.36 9.24 -6.62
CA TYR A 21 -5.48 8.65 -5.63
C TYR A 21 -4.40 7.79 -6.28
N ILE A 22 -4.76 7.05 -7.33
CA ILE A 22 -3.79 6.26 -8.06
C ILE A 22 -2.73 7.16 -8.67
N PHE A 23 -3.15 8.31 -9.20
CA PHE A 23 -2.21 9.26 -9.77
C PHE A 23 -1.24 9.76 -8.70
N GLU A 24 -1.77 10.11 -7.54
CA GLU A 24 -0.94 10.61 -6.44
C GLU A 24 0.01 9.55 -5.94
N LEU A 25 -0.45 8.31 -5.85
CA LEU A 25 0.41 7.21 -5.44
C LEU A 25 1.53 7.00 -6.45
N SER A 26 1.20 7.13 -7.74
CA SER A 26 2.22 7.00 -8.78
C SER A 26 3.28 8.07 -8.63
N LEU A 27 2.87 9.29 -8.35
CA LEU A 27 3.82 10.37 -8.12
C LEU A 27 4.68 10.10 -6.90
N TYR A 28 4.07 9.56 -5.84
CA TYR A 28 4.83 9.21 -4.66
C TYR A 28 5.92 8.19 -5.00
N LEU A 29 5.54 7.16 -5.75
CA LEU A 29 6.50 6.11 -6.08
C LEU A 29 7.66 6.65 -6.91
N LEU A 30 7.36 7.50 -7.87
CA LEU A 30 8.41 8.09 -8.69
C LEU A 30 9.32 9.00 -7.88
N THR A 31 8.73 9.80 -7.02
CA THR A 31 9.50 10.71 -6.17
C THR A 31 10.39 9.93 -5.21
N ALA A 32 9.83 8.86 -4.64
CA ALA A 32 10.59 8.03 -3.73
C ALA A 32 11.73 7.33 -4.45
N ALA A 33 11.48 6.85 -5.67
CA ALA A 33 12.53 6.21 -6.44
C ALA A 33 13.67 7.17 -6.73
N ARG A 34 13.33 8.41 -7.10
CA ARG A 34 14.37 9.40 -7.37
C ARG A 34 15.16 9.71 -6.11
N GLY A 35 14.47 9.83 -4.98
CA GLY A 35 15.14 10.10 -3.71
C GLY A 35 16.08 8.98 -3.31
N CYS A 36 15.70 7.74 -3.58
CA CYS A 36 16.52 6.60 -3.20
C CYS A 36 17.90 6.60 -3.87
N VAL A 37 18.02 7.30 -4.98
CA VAL A 37 19.32 7.35 -5.66
C VAL A 37 20.38 8.00 -4.79
N GLY A 38 20.01 8.97 -3.98
CA GLY A 38 20.95 9.67 -3.12
C GLY A 38 20.83 9.35 -1.64
N GLU A 39 19.99 8.39 -1.28
CA GLU A 39 19.78 8.05 0.13
C GLU A 39 20.54 6.80 0.52
N PRO A 40 20.77 6.60 1.83
CA PRO A 40 21.33 5.33 2.29
C PRO A 40 20.51 4.15 1.81
N GLN A 41 21.18 3.03 1.63
CA GLN A 41 20.58 1.85 1.03
C GLN A 41 19.34 1.38 1.78
N ILE A 42 19.35 1.50 3.10
CA ILE A 42 18.24 1.00 3.91
C ILE A 42 16.93 1.76 3.64
N TYR A 43 17.01 2.96 3.08
CA TYR A 43 15.79 3.71 2.82
C TYR A 43 15.01 3.19 1.62
N GLY A 44 15.65 2.41 0.73
CA GLY A 44 14.91 1.78 -0.36
C GLY A 44 13.82 0.86 0.15
N PRO A 45 14.16 -0.11 1.00
CA PRO A 45 13.11 -0.96 1.59
C PRO A 45 12.06 -0.18 2.35
N LEU A 46 12.46 0.86 3.08
CA LEU A 46 11.50 1.67 3.80
C LEU A 46 10.50 2.32 2.85
N ARG A 47 10.99 2.85 1.73
CA ARG A 47 10.11 3.49 0.75
C ARG A 47 9.09 2.49 0.18
N LEU A 48 9.55 1.26 -0.07
CA LEU A 48 8.63 0.25 -0.59
C LEU A 48 7.57 -0.15 0.42
N VAL A 49 7.97 -0.28 1.68
CA VAL A 49 7.02 -0.61 2.74
C VAL A 49 6.01 0.52 2.91
N GLU A 50 6.47 1.78 2.85
CA GLU A 50 5.56 2.89 2.90
C GLU A 50 4.61 2.89 1.72
N GLY A 51 5.07 2.39 0.57
CA GLY A 51 4.21 2.24 -0.59
C GLY A 51 3.05 1.30 -0.31
N VAL A 52 3.31 0.22 0.40
CA VAL A 52 2.24 -0.71 0.78
C VAL A 52 1.21 0.00 1.67
N SER A 53 1.69 0.76 2.64
CA SER A 53 0.79 1.51 3.52
C SER A 53 -0.07 2.48 2.72
N ARG A 54 0.53 3.20 1.77
CA ARG A 54 -0.21 4.14 0.95
C ARG A 54 -1.21 3.44 0.05
N LEU A 55 -0.82 2.28 -0.47
CA LEU A 55 -1.74 1.51 -1.31
C LEU A 55 -2.93 1.05 -0.50
N ALA A 56 -2.70 0.59 0.73
CA ALA A 56 -3.80 0.16 1.60
C ALA A 56 -4.72 1.33 1.95
N SER A 57 -4.17 2.55 1.99
CA SER A 57 -4.99 3.74 2.28
C SER A 57 -6.07 3.98 1.25
N LEU A 58 -5.92 3.42 0.05
CA LEU A 58 -6.92 3.60 -0.99
C LEU A 58 -8.29 3.15 -0.50
N TYR A 59 -8.33 2.12 0.33
CA TYR A 59 -9.60 1.57 0.80
C TYR A 59 -10.34 2.53 1.72
N SER A 60 -9.65 3.46 2.34
CA SER A 60 -10.32 4.43 3.19
C SER A 60 -10.61 5.74 2.47
N LYS A 61 -10.23 5.84 1.19
CA LYS A 61 -10.45 7.06 0.45
C LYS A 61 -11.69 7.01 -0.44
N THR A 62 -12.32 5.85 -0.55
CA THR A 62 -13.44 5.71 -1.46
C THR A 62 -14.34 4.59 -0.99
N ASP A 63 -15.63 4.70 -1.33
CA ASP A 63 -16.58 3.63 -1.06
C ASP A 63 -16.65 2.62 -2.20
N GLU A 64 -15.89 2.83 -3.25
CA GLU A 64 -15.95 1.94 -4.41
C GLU A 64 -15.27 0.60 -4.17
N LEU A 65 -14.43 0.53 -3.14
CA LEU A 65 -13.74 -0.70 -2.82
C LEU A 65 -14.31 -1.28 -1.54
N LYS A 66 -14.48 -2.59 -1.52
CA LYS A 66 -14.87 -3.24 -0.30
C LYS A 66 -13.73 -3.17 0.69
N PRO A 67 -14.03 -2.93 1.96
CA PRO A 67 -12.96 -2.89 2.96
C PRO A 67 -12.16 -4.19 2.95
N ASP A 68 -10.87 -4.06 3.07
CA ASP A 68 -9.98 -5.21 3.16
C ASP A 68 -9.31 -5.14 4.52
N GLU A 69 -9.83 -5.91 5.45
CA GLU A 69 -9.37 -5.81 6.83
C GLU A 69 -7.94 -6.31 6.99
N PHE A 70 -7.54 -7.26 6.15
CA PHE A 70 -6.17 -7.73 6.21
C PHE A 70 -5.21 -6.60 5.83
N LEU A 71 -5.49 -5.90 4.73
CA LEU A 71 -4.63 -4.80 4.30
C LEU A 71 -4.64 -3.66 5.31
N LEU A 72 -5.79 -3.37 5.91
CA LEU A 72 -5.85 -2.29 6.88
C LEU A 72 -5.07 -2.62 8.14
N LYS A 73 -5.10 -3.88 8.55
CA LYS A 73 -4.31 -4.29 9.69
C LYS A 73 -2.82 -4.21 9.39
N ALA A 74 -2.43 -4.64 8.19
CA ALA A 74 -1.03 -4.56 7.79
C ALA A 74 -0.56 -3.11 7.76
N LYS A 75 -1.41 -2.21 7.23
CA LYS A 75 -1.08 -0.80 7.20
C LYS A 75 -0.85 -0.26 8.60
N LYS A 76 -1.71 -0.62 9.54
CA LYS A 76 -1.56 -0.15 10.89
C LYS A 76 -0.23 -0.60 11.48
N GLU A 77 0.13 -1.84 11.23
CA GLU A 77 1.36 -2.38 11.73
C GLU A 77 2.57 -1.69 11.11
N ILE A 78 2.51 -1.43 9.83
CA ILE A 78 3.58 -0.72 9.14
C ILE A 78 3.72 0.69 9.70
N ASP A 79 2.60 1.41 9.84
CA ASP A 79 2.64 2.79 10.28
C ASP A 79 3.16 2.92 11.69
N GLU A 80 2.88 1.94 12.54
CA GLU A 80 3.31 1.99 13.92
C GLU A 80 4.77 1.61 14.09
N ASN A 81 5.39 1.03 13.08
CA ASN A 81 6.74 0.51 13.20
C ASN A 81 7.72 1.06 12.19
N GLU A 82 7.35 2.12 11.47
CA GLU A 82 8.23 2.58 10.41
C GLU A 82 9.53 3.19 10.96
N ASN A 83 9.58 3.66 12.21
CA ASN A 83 10.85 4.16 12.69
C ASN A 83 11.79 3.06 13.16
N LEU A 84 11.42 1.79 13.04
CA LEU A 84 12.38 0.73 13.29
C LEU A 84 13.59 0.84 12.39
N VAL A 85 13.41 1.37 11.18
CA VAL A 85 14.53 1.50 10.26
C VAL A 85 15.63 2.38 10.87
N MET A 86 15.27 3.29 11.77
CA MET A 86 16.23 4.18 12.38
C MET A 86 16.81 3.60 13.66
N SER A 87 16.10 2.69 14.32
CA SER A 87 16.52 2.20 15.62
C SER A 87 17.03 0.77 15.60
N SER A 88 16.55 -0.07 14.68
CA SER A 88 16.99 -1.45 14.65
C SER A 88 16.71 -2.03 13.28
N GLU A 89 17.75 -2.14 12.48
CA GLU A 89 17.61 -2.73 11.15
C GLU A 89 17.18 -4.19 11.27
N GLU A 90 17.65 -4.89 12.29
CA GLU A 90 17.27 -6.28 12.51
C GLU A 90 15.77 -6.41 12.73
N GLU A 91 15.20 -5.53 13.54
CA GLU A 91 13.76 -5.59 13.81
C GLU A 91 12.95 -5.18 12.59
N PHE A 92 13.48 -4.24 11.80
CA PHE A 92 12.81 -3.86 10.57
C PHE A 92 12.77 -5.02 9.59
N ILE A 93 13.88 -5.77 9.47
CA ILE A 93 13.93 -6.94 8.61
C ILE A 93 12.95 -8.00 9.12
N ALA A 94 12.90 -8.21 10.44
CA ALA A 94 11.98 -9.18 11.01
C ALA A 94 10.52 -8.80 10.74
N LEU A 95 10.22 -7.52 10.79
CA LEU A 95 8.87 -7.06 10.47
C LEU A 95 8.52 -7.39 9.02
N MET A 96 9.43 -7.12 8.10
CA MET A 96 9.16 -7.42 6.69
C MET A 96 8.98 -8.91 6.47
N ASP A 97 9.84 -9.73 7.09
CA ASP A 97 9.75 -11.17 6.93
C ASP A 97 8.41 -11.68 7.44
N ARG A 98 7.96 -11.17 8.57
CA ARG A 98 6.68 -11.58 9.14
C ARG A 98 5.51 -11.17 8.24
N LEU A 99 5.57 -9.94 7.74
CA LEU A 99 4.50 -9.47 6.86
C LEU A 99 4.45 -10.28 5.58
N ILE A 100 5.61 -10.61 5.01
CA ILE A 100 5.63 -11.44 3.80
C ILE A 100 4.98 -12.78 4.07
N ALA A 101 5.32 -13.40 5.20
CA ALA A 101 4.73 -14.70 5.54
C ALA A 101 3.21 -14.59 5.72
N GLU A 102 2.76 -13.53 6.37
CA GLU A 102 1.33 -13.33 6.57
C GLU A 102 0.59 -13.09 5.25
N PHE A 103 1.18 -12.27 4.38
CA PHE A 103 0.58 -12.03 3.08
C PHE A 103 0.54 -13.28 2.23
N THR A 104 1.59 -14.08 2.30
CA THR A 104 1.64 -15.32 1.53
C THR A 104 0.55 -16.28 1.99
N SER A 105 0.40 -16.43 3.29
CA SER A 105 -0.66 -17.29 3.82
C SER A 105 -2.04 -16.79 3.43
N GLU A 106 -2.23 -15.49 3.50
CA GLU A 106 -3.53 -14.91 3.15
C GLU A 106 -3.82 -15.08 1.66
N LEU A 107 -2.79 -14.94 0.82
CA LEU A 107 -2.98 -15.14 -0.61
C LEU A 107 -3.41 -16.56 -0.91
N GLU A 108 -2.78 -17.53 -0.26
CA GLU A 108 -3.15 -18.93 -0.45
C GLU A 108 -4.59 -19.17 0.00
N ARG A 109 -4.97 -18.56 1.12
CA ARG A 109 -6.33 -18.70 1.60
C ARG A 109 -7.33 -18.12 0.59
N ARG A 110 -7.00 -16.98 0.01
CA ARG A 110 -7.90 -16.34 -0.96
C ARG A 110 -8.00 -17.15 -2.24
N TYR A 111 -6.90 -17.73 -2.68
CA TYR A 111 -6.94 -18.59 -3.86
C TYR A 111 -7.79 -19.81 -3.60
N ALA A 112 -7.64 -20.45 -2.44
CA ALA A 112 -8.43 -21.61 -2.11
C ALA A 112 -9.91 -21.25 -2.05
N ALA A 113 -10.26 -20.12 -1.43
CA ALA A 113 -11.64 -19.69 -1.32
C ALA A 113 -12.25 -19.40 -2.69
N ALA A 114 -11.43 -18.99 -3.64
CA ALA A 114 -11.91 -18.68 -4.98
C ALA A 114 -11.89 -19.89 -5.90
N GLY A 115 -11.42 -21.04 -5.41
CA GLY A 115 -11.39 -22.22 -6.24
C GLY A 115 -10.13 -22.39 -7.07
N TYR A 116 -9.13 -21.55 -6.86
CA TYR A 116 -7.89 -21.68 -7.60
C TYR A 116 -6.94 -22.63 -6.88
N SER A 117 -5.99 -23.19 -7.66
CA SER A 117 -4.95 -24.00 -7.06
C SER A 117 -4.05 -23.12 -6.21
N THR A 118 -3.67 -23.63 -5.03
CA THR A 118 -2.78 -22.89 -4.18
C THR A 118 -1.33 -23.25 -4.41
N ALA A 119 -1.08 -24.17 -5.33
CA ALA A 119 0.30 -24.56 -5.61
C ALA A 119 0.89 -23.50 -6.50
N ILE A 120 1.60 -22.58 -5.91
CA ILE A 120 2.20 -21.54 -6.65
C ILE A 120 3.63 -21.88 -6.82
N GLU A 121 4.01 -22.19 -7.97
CA GLU A 121 5.38 -22.57 -8.19
C GLU A 121 6.22 -21.50 -8.71
#